data_fa030cf9dc73975fd5b2afcbfd27144c
#
_entry.id   fa030cf9dc73975fd5b2afcbfd27144c
#
_cell.length_a   1.000
_cell.length_b   1.000
_cell.length_c   1.000
_cell.angle_alpha   90.00
_cell.angle_beta   90.00
_cell.angle_gamma   90.00
#
_symmetry.space_group_name_H-M   'P 1'
#
loop_
_entity.id
_entity.type
_entity.pdbx_description
1 polymer ?
#
loop_
_entity_poly.entity_id
_entity_poly.type
_entity_poly.pdbx_seq_one_letter_code
_entity_poly.pdbx_strand_id
1 'polypeptide(L)'
;MDSSLQIMAQRVSGLRTRLDTLRAEERLFQRAAGLKTQQEKDRAAVLALESELEAEKKALEDLRNKKSAAMQATATAVAQKMGHMLPYGQAVFSVGDDGDVVLGWEIPGHSFVAHGGLSGGQRVIFDSALAYALVPQGQQNPVILIEGAELGQEIGLLLESVAKSNVDTQIIACTCHELASISDGWTAVHVVEAAQ
;
A
#
# COMPACT_ATOMS: atom_id res chain seq x y z
N MET A 1 62.87 14.62 77.18
CA MET A 1 61.42 14.35 76.98
C MET A 1 60.89 14.71 75.57
N ASP A 2 61.53 15.61 74.82
CA ASP A 2 61.00 16.06 73.47
C ASP A 2 61.11 15.05 72.32
N SER A 3 62.12 14.19 72.31
CA SER A 3 62.33 13.23 71.23
C SER A 3 61.18 12.19 71.06
N SER A 4 60.62 11.74 72.21
CA SER A 4 59.53 10.78 72.22
C SER A 4 58.21 11.35 71.67
N LEU A 5 57.94 12.61 72.03
CA LEU A 5 56.76 13.35 71.51
C LEU A 5 56.86 13.62 70.01
N GLN A 6 58.07 13.95 69.54
CA GLN A 6 58.33 14.15 68.12
C GLN A 6 58.13 12.88 67.30
N ILE A 7 58.59 11.72 67.79
CA ILE A 7 58.38 10.41 67.13
C ILE A 7 56.90 10.04 67.11
N MET A 8 56.17 10.29 68.22
CA MET A 8 54.72 10.06 68.24
C MET A 8 53.97 10.96 67.24
N ALA A 9 54.33 12.25 67.19
CA ALA A 9 53.73 13.19 66.24
C ALA A 9 53.94 12.76 64.75
N GLN A 10 55.13 12.32 64.37
CA GLN A 10 55.44 11.80 63.07
C GLN A 10 54.65 10.54 62.80
N ARG A 11 54.50 9.63 63.76
CA ARG A 11 53.70 8.39 63.57
C ARG A 11 52.24 8.68 63.40
N VAL A 12 51.64 9.63 64.12
CA VAL A 12 50.28 10.08 64.00
C VAL A 12 50.03 10.72 62.58
N SER A 13 50.97 11.58 62.16
CA SER A 13 50.93 12.18 60.85
C SER A 13 50.94 11.10 59.71
N GLY A 14 51.86 10.13 59.78
CA GLY A 14 51.94 9.02 58.83
C GLY A 14 50.69 8.16 58.83
N LEU A 15 50.09 7.88 59.97
CA LEU A 15 48.82 7.14 60.05
C LEU A 15 47.66 7.93 59.49
N ARG A 16 47.59 9.23 59.64
CA ARG A 16 46.55 10.09 59.01
C ARG A 16 46.67 10.06 57.49
N THR A 17 47.87 10.27 56.97
CA THR A 17 48.08 10.17 55.48
C THR A 17 47.68 8.84 54.97
N ARG A 18 48.00 7.74 55.61
CA ARG A 18 47.63 6.39 55.22
C ARG A 18 46.10 6.19 55.28
N LEU A 19 45.43 6.71 56.28
CA LEU A 19 43.97 6.68 56.41
C LEU A 19 43.28 7.44 55.26
N ASP A 20 43.79 8.62 54.90
CA ASP A 20 43.23 9.41 53.81
C ASP A 20 43.43 8.73 52.46
N THR A 21 44.58 8.07 52.24
CA THR A 21 44.81 7.24 51.05
C THR A 21 43.81 6.06 50.95
N LEU A 22 43.66 5.31 52.05
CA LEU A 22 42.70 4.18 52.08
C LEU A 22 41.26 4.63 51.87
N ARG A 23 40.86 5.78 52.40
CA ARG A 23 39.54 6.36 52.16
C ARG A 23 39.34 6.77 50.69
N ALA A 24 40.38 7.28 50.06
CA ALA A 24 40.33 7.60 48.62
C ALA A 24 40.20 6.34 47.76
N GLU A 25 40.97 5.29 48.09
CA GLU A 25 40.87 3.99 47.41
C GLU A 25 39.48 3.34 47.58
N GLU A 26 38.93 3.38 48.80
CA GLU A 26 37.59 2.89 49.09
C GLU A 26 36.52 3.59 48.24
N ARG A 27 36.58 4.93 48.15
CA ARG A 27 35.65 5.70 47.30
C ARG A 27 35.77 5.32 45.83
N LEU A 28 36.98 5.11 45.31
CA LEU A 28 37.20 4.64 43.94
C LEU A 28 36.64 3.25 43.73
N PHE A 29 36.83 2.35 44.66
CA PHE A 29 36.29 1.00 44.63
C PHE A 29 34.74 1.00 44.60
N GLN A 30 34.11 1.76 45.50
CA GLN A 30 32.67 1.92 45.58
C GLN A 30 32.10 2.50 44.26
N ARG A 31 32.79 3.49 43.69
CA ARG A 31 32.42 4.07 42.40
C ARG A 31 32.53 3.06 41.26
N ALA A 32 33.60 2.29 41.22
CA ALA A 32 33.80 1.24 40.21
C ALA A 32 32.73 0.13 40.30
N ALA A 33 32.39 -0.29 41.53
CA ALA A 33 31.32 -1.25 41.78
C ALA A 33 29.95 -0.73 41.32
N GLY A 34 29.65 0.55 41.62
CA GLY A 34 28.42 1.19 41.14
C GLY A 34 28.33 1.26 39.60
N LEU A 35 29.44 1.64 38.95
CA LEU A 35 29.50 1.69 37.50
C LEU A 35 29.31 0.29 36.85
N LYS A 36 29.90 -0.75 37.45
CA LYS A 36 29.73 -2.12 36.98
C LYS A 36 28.26 -2.56 37.05
N THR A 37 27.60 -2.29 38.18
CA THR A 37 26.18 -2.58 38.34
C THR A 37 25.31 -1.82 37.34
N GLN A 38 25.64 -0.56 37.08
CA GLN A 38 24.92 0.22 36.05
C GLN A 38 25.15 -0.37 34.67
N GLN A 39 26.39 -0.71 34.31
CA GLN A 39 26.70 -1.33 33.03
C GLN A 39 25.92 -2.64 32.79
N GLU A 40 25.78 -3.47 33.82
CA GLU A 40 25.01 -4.71 33.76
C GLU A 40 23.52 -4.44 33.49
N LYS A 41 22.94 -3.41 34.14
CA LYS A 41 21.55 -2.98 33.90
C LYS A 41 21.36 -2.43 32.50
N ASP A 42 22.26 -1.58 32.04
CA ASP A 42 22.18 -0.97 30.71
C ASP A 42 22.32 -2.04 29.63
N ARG A 43 23.21 -3.01 29.83
CA ARG A 43 23.35 -4.15 28.91
C ARG A 43 22.07 -5.01 28.83
N ALA A 44 21.43 -5.26 29.96
CA ALA A 44 20.17 -5.98 29.98
C ALA A 44 19.04 -5.19 29.28
N ALA A 45 19.00 -3.87 29.48
CA ALA A 45 18.03 -3.00 28.80
C ALA A 45 18.25 -2.96 27.27
N VAL A 46 19.50 -2.91 26.83
CA VAL A 46 19.81 -2.96 25.38
C VAL A 46 19.34 -4.28 24.76
N LEU A 47 19.63 -5.42 25.40
CA LEU A 47 19.17 -6.72 24.90
C LEU A 47 17.63 -6.84 24.82
N ALA A 48 16.92 -6.26 25.80
CA ALA A 48 15.47 -6.23 25.79
C ALA A 48 14.93 -5.38 24.63
N LEU A 49 15.49 -4.18 24.43
CA LEU A 49 15.10 -3.29 23.33
C LEU A 49 15.44 -3.87 21.95
N GLU A 50 16.56 -4.56 21.82
CA GLU A 50 16.90 -5.28 20.58
C GLU A 50 15.86 -6.37 20.25
N SER A 51 15.44 -7.13 21.28
CA SER A 51 14.39 -8.14 21.12
C SER A 51 13.03 -7.54 20.74
N GLU A 52 12.63 -6.43 21.37
CA GLU A 52 11.42 -5.70 21.02
C GLU A 52 11.47 -5.16 19.58
N LEU A 53 12.61 -4.58 19.19
CA LEU A 53 12.80 -4.05 17.84
C LEU A 53 12.64 -5.14 16.77
N GLU A 54 13.20 -6.32 16.99
CA GLU A 54 13.05 -7.44 16.04
C GLU A 54 11.61 -7.96 15.99
N ALA A 55 10.90 -7.99 17.12
CA ALA A 55 9.49 -8.36 17.15
C ALA A 55 8.62 -7.35 16.38
N GLU A 56 8.86 -6.04 16.56
CA GLU A 56 8.14 -4.99 15.85
C GLU A 56 8.43 -4.97 14.35
N LYS A 57 9.68 -5.20 13.94
CA LYS A 57 10.04 -5.35 12.52
C LYS A 57 9.27 -6.49 11.87
N LYS A 58 9.20 -7.64 12.53
CA LYS A 58 8.44 -8.79 12.04
C LYS A 58 6.94 -8.50 11.95
N ALA A 59 6.38 -7.85 12.96
CA ALA A 59 4.97 -7.46 12.95
C ALA A 59 4.66 -6.48 11.80
N LEU A 60 5.56 -5.53 11.53
CA LEU A 60 5.43 -4.60 10.40
C LEU A 60 5.47 -5.33 9.05
N GLU A 61 6.38 -6.28 8.88
CA GLU A 61 6.47 -7.10 7.66
C GLU A 61 5.21 -7.92 7.45
N ASP A 62 4.70 -8.58 8.49
CA ASP A 62 3.44 -9.33 8.44
C ASP A 62 2.25 -8.44 8.04
N LEU A 63 2.18 -7.21 8.57
CA LEU A 63 1.13 -6.25 8.21
C LEU A 63 1.24 -5.78 6.75
N ARG A 64 2.46 -5.53 6.27
CA ARG A 64 2.70 -5.19 4.86
C ARG A 64 2.26 -6.31 3.93
N ASN A 65 2.62 -7.54 4.24
CA ASN A 65 2.21 -8.72 3.47
C ASN A 65 0.69 -8.90 3.45
N LYS A 66 0.02 -8.74 4.58
CA LYS A 66 -1.44 -8.79 4.66
C LYS A 66 -2.10 -7.67 3.84
N LYS A 67 -1.56 -6.44 3.92
CA LYS A 67 -2.04 -5.31 3.12
C LYS A 67 -1.90 -5.62 1.64
N SER A 68 -0.73 -6.03 1.18
CA SER A 68 -0.46 -6.37 -0.22
C SER A 68 -1.39 -7.48 -0.72
N ALA A 69 -1.57 -8.56 0.05
CA ALA A 69 -2.48 -9.64 -0.30
C ALA A 69 -3.94 -9.19 -0.42
N ALA A 70 -4.41 -8.34 0.49
CA ALA A 70 -5.77 -7.80 0.46
C ALA A 70 -5.98 -6.87 -0.76
N MET A 71 -5.01 -6.02 -1.06
CA MET A 71 -5.04 -5.15 -2.24
C MET A 71 -5.06 -5.98 -3.54
N GLN A 72 -4.20 -7.01 -3.63
CA GLN A 72 -4.15 -7.88 -4.80
C GLN A 72 -5.45 -8.67 -4.98
N ALA A 73 -6.05 -9.17 -3.91
CA ALA A 73 -7.35 -9.86 -3.97
C ALA A 73 -8.46 -8.93 -4.49
N THR A 74 -8.51 -7.69 -4.00
CA THR A 74 -9.47 -6.68 -4.46
C THR A 74 -9.23 -6.32 -5.93
N ALA A 75 -7.98 -6.08 -6.31
CA ALA A 75 -7.58 -5.80 -7.69
C ALA A 75 -8.00 -6.92 -8.65
N THR A 76 -7.77 -8.18 -8.26
CA THR A 76 -8.18 -9.34 -9.05
C THR A 76 -9.69 -9.43 -9.19
N ALA A 77 -10.45 -9.19 -8.13
CA ALA A 77 -11.91 -9.20 -8.17
C ALA A 77 -12.47 -8.11 -9.11
N VAL A 78 -11.89 -6.91 -9.07
CA VAL A 78 -12.26 -5.83 -10.00
C VAL A 78 -11.92 -6.20 -11.44
N ALA A 79 -10.70 -6.72 -11.70
CA ALA A 79 -10.29 -7.16 -13.03
C ALA A 79 -11.23 -8.23 -13.62
N GLN A 80 -11.60 -9.22 -12.80
CA GLN A 80 -12.55 -10.26 -13.22
C GLN A 80 -13.90 -9.68 -13.57
N LYS A 81 -14.41 -8.74 -12.76
CA LYS A 81 -15.70 -8.09 -13.03
C LYS A 81 -15.64 -7.22 -14.29
N MET A 82 -14.53 -6.54 -14.56
CA MET A 82 -14.29 -5.81 -15.81
C MET A 82 -14.34 -6.73 -17.02
N GLY A 83 -13.82 -7.96 -16.91
CA GLY A 83 -13.82 -8.94 -17.99
C GLY A 83 -15.20 -9.27 -18.56
N HIS A 84 -16.28 -9.01 -17.82
CA HIS A 84 -17.64 -9.18 -18.33
C HIS A 84 -18.02 -8.12 -19.39
N MET A 85 -17.38 -6.95 -19.37
CA MET A 85 -17.68 -5.87 -20.32
C MET A 85 -16.59 -5.69 -21.38
N LEU A 86 -15.38 -6.20 -21.16
CA LEU A 86 -14.32 -6.09 -22.14
C LEU A 86 -14.61 -6.99 -23.35
N PRO A 87 -14.58 -6.48 -24.59
CA PRO A 87 -14.87 -7.28 -25.78
C PRO A 87 -13.76 -8.30 -26.07
N TYR A 88 -12.55 -8.08 -25.60
CA TYR A 88 -11.39 -8.94 -25.76
C TYR A 88 -10.34 -8.66 -24.66
N GLY A 89 -9.40 -9.59 -24.49
CA GLY A 89 -8.31 -9.43 -23.53
C GLY A 89 -8.76 -9.46 -22.08
N GLN A 90 -7.94 -8.92 -21.21
CA GLN A 90 -8.22 -8.87 -19.76
C GLN A 90 -7.68 -7.61 -19.11
N ALA A 91 -8.41 -7.08 -18.14
CA ALA A 91 -7.90 -6.03 -17.28
C ALA A 91 -6.84 -6.60 -16.33
N VAL A 92 -5.76 -5.85 -16.14
CA VAL A 92 -4.68 -6.22 -15.25
C VAL A 92 -4.41 -5.09 -14.27
N PHE A 93 -4.37 -5.45 -13.00
CA PHE A 93 -3.97 -4.58 -11.91
C PHE A 93 -2.70 -5.14 -11.29
N SER A 94 -1.64 -4.37 -11.29
CA SER A 94 -0.41 -4.68 -10.57
C SER A 94 -0.28 -3.75 -9.37
N VAL A 95 -0.09 -4.34 -8.20
CA VAL A 95 0.11 -3.59 -6.96
C VAL A 95 1.59 -3.70 -6.58
N GLY A 96 2.28 -2.58 -6.58
CA GLY A 96 3.67 -2.47 -6.16
C GLY A 96 3.83 -2.62 -4.64
N ASP A 97 5.05 -2.88 -4.19
CA ASP A 97 5.38 -3.06 -2.75
C ASP A 97 5.12 -1.80 -1.92
N ASP A 98 5.22 -0.63 -2.53
CA ASP A 98 4.91 0.69 -1.94
C ASP A 98 3.41 0.99 -1.92
N GLY A 99 2.60 0.17 -2.60
CA GLY A 99 1.16 0.30 -2.70
C GLY A 99 0.70 1.07 -3.94
N ASP A 100 1.61 1.38 -4.85
CA ASP A 100 1.25 1.94 -6.16
C ASP A 100 0.48 0.92 -6.99
N VAL A 101 -0.59 1.37 -7.63
CA VAL A 101 -1.43 0.52 -8.47
C VAL A 101 -1.22 0.91 -9.93
N VAL A 102 -0.72 -0.02 -10.72
CA VAL A 102 -0.65 0.11 -12.18
C VAL A 102 -1.84 -0.64 -12.79
N LEU A 103 -2.66 0.10 -13.50
CA LEU A 103 -3.86 -0.38 -14.17
C LEU A 103 -3.62 -0.42 -15.68
N GLY A 104 -4.03 -1.49 -16.33
CA GLY A 104 -3.90 -1.59 -17.77
C GLY A 104 -4.67 -2.76 -18.37
N TRP A 105 -4.51 -2.91 -19.66
CA TRP A 105 -5.21 -3.88 -20.49
C TRP A 105 -4.21 -4.80 -21.20
N GLU A 106 -4.38 -6.08 -21.02
CA GLU A 106 -3.67 -7.09 -21.80
C GLU A 106 -4.51 -7.44 -23.04
N ILE A 107 -4.07 -6.93 -24.19
CA ILE A 107 -4.79 -7.06 -25.46
C ILE A 107 -4.19 -8.22 -26.25
N PRO A 108 -4.99 -9.14 -26.81
CA PRO A 108 -4.50 -10.23 -27.64
C PRO A 108 -3.60 -9.76 -28.77
N GLY A 109 -2.41 -10.35 -28.89
CA GLY A 109 -1.40 -9.96 -29.88
C GLY A 109 -0.53 -8.77 -29.49
N HIS A 110 -0.80 -8.13 -28.36
CA HIS A 110 0.00 -7.08 -27.74
C HIS A 110 0.38 -7.47 -26.32
N SER A 111 1.48 -6.93 -25.83
CA SER A 111 1.81 -7.01 -24.41
C SER A 111 0.89 -6.09 -23.60
N PHE A 112 0.97 -6.17 -22.28
CA PHE A 112 0.30 -5.25 -21.37
C PHE A 112 0.46 -3.79 -21.79
N VAL A 113 -0.65 -3.07 -21.89
CA VAL A 113 -0.70 -1.63 -22.17
C VAL A 113 -1.25 -0.94 -20.91
N ALA A 114 -0.44 -0.10 -20.30
CA ALA A 114 -0.88 0.70 -19.15
C ALA A 114 -2.02 1.64 -19.60
N HIS A 115 -2.95 1.96 -18.70
CA HIS A 115 -4.12 2.82 -18.96
C HIS A 115 -3.76 4.13 -19.68
N GLY A 116 -2.67 4.79 -19.29
CA GLY A 116 -2.21 6.02 -19.94
C GLY A 116 -1.71 5.84 -21.38
N GLY A 117 -1.41 4.61 -21.82
CA GLY A 117 -0.99 4.26 -23.17
C GLY A 117 -2.12 3.78 -24.10
N LEU A 118 -3.34 3.64 -23.59
CA LEU A 118 -4.51 3.25 -24.38
C LEU A 118 -4.90 4.36 -25.37
N SER A 119 -5.35 3.98 -26.56
CA SER A 119 -5.99 4.90 -27.52
C SER A 119 -7.29 5.47 -26.95
N GLY A 120 -7.83 6.54 -27.54
CA GLY A 120 -9.10 7.14 -27.08
C GLY A 120 -10.23 6.10 -27.00
N GLY A 121 -10.48 5.37 -28.08
CA GLY A 121 -11.50 4.32 -28.10
C GLY A 121 -11.24 3.19 -27.10
N GLN A 122 -10.00 2.69 -27.03
CA GLN A 122 -9.63 1.67 -26.03
C GLN A 122 -9.85 2.15 -24.61
N ARG A 123 -9.57 3.42 -24.32
CA ARG A 123 -9.79 4.02 -23.00
C ARG A 123 -11.27 4.07 -22.66
N VAL A 124 -12.13 4.48 -23.58
CA VAL A 124 -13.59 4.49 -23.37
C VAL A 124 -14.10 3.09 -23.03
N ILE A 125 -13.66 2.05 -23.76
CA ILE A 125 -14.04 0.66 -23.47
C ILE A 125 -13.57 0.24 -22.08
N PHE A 126 -12.32 0.52 -21.78
CA PHE A 126 -11.69 0.14 -20.52
C PHE A 126 -12.32 0.86 -19.31
N ASP A 127 -12.55 2.17 -19.42
CA ASP A 127 -13.15 2.99 -18.36
C ASP A 127 -14.62 2.61 -18.13
N SER A 128 -15.34 2.22 -19.20
CA SER A 128 -16.70 1.69 -19.09
C SER A 128 -16.73 0.38 -18.31
N ALA A 129 -15.79 -0.53 -18.61
CA ALA A 129 -15.65 -1.78 -17.88
C ALA A 129 -15.25 -1.55 -16.40
N LEU A 130 -14.38 -0.60 -16.15
CA LEU A 130 -14.02 -0.19 -14.79
C LEU A 130 -15.21 0.40 -14.05
N ALA A 131 -15.95 1.31 -14.66
CA ALA A 131 -17.17 1.87 -14.08
C ALA A 131 -18.17 0.78 -13.68
N TYR A 132 -18.40 -0.20 -14.56
CA TYR A 132 -19.24 -1.36 -14.27
C TYR A 132 -18.70 -2.17 -13.07
N ALA A 133 -17.41 -2.44 -13.05
CA ALA A 133 -16.80 -3.22 -12.00
C ALA A 133 -16.91 -2.53 -10.61
N LEU A 134 -16.94 -1.21 -10.58
CA LEU A 134 -17.05 -0.41 -9.36
C LEU A 134 -18.50 -0.19 -8.90
N VAL A 135 -19.51 -0.57 -9.69
CA VAL A 135 -20.91 -0.51 -9.22
C VAL A 135 -21.08 -1.41 -8.00
N PRO A 136 -21.57 -0.88 -6.86
CA PRO A 136 -21.79 -1.67 -5.66
C PRO A 136 -22.81 -2.78 -5.88
N GLN A 137 -22.54 -3.95 -5.31
CA GLN A 137 -23.50 -5.04 -5.34
C GLN A 137 -24.75 -4.66 -4.55
N GLY A 138 -25.93 -4.93 -5.11
CA GLY A 138 -27.21 -4.63 -4.47
C GLY A 138 -27.68 -3.19 -4.64
N GLN A 139 -26.98 -2.36 -5.42
CA GLN A 139 -27.47 -1.05 -5.81
C GLN A 139 -28.75 -1.22 -6.67
N GLN A 140 -29.82 -0.53 -6.31
CA GLN A 140 -31.05 -0.56 -7.08
C GLN A 140 -30.90 0.31 -8.34
N ASN A 141 -31.19 -0.29 -9.53
CA ASN A 141 -31.19 0.39 -10.82
C ASN A 141 -29.91 1.19 -11.12
N PRO A 142 -28.71 0.59 -11.07
CA PRO A 142 -27.50 1.29 -11.43
C PRO A 142 -27.51 1.68 -12.90
N VAL A 143 -27.03 2.88 -13.22
CA VAL A 143 -26.95 3.41 -14.59
C VAL A 143 -25.51 3.76 -14.90
N ILE A 144 -25.01 3.31 -16.04
CA ILE A 144 -23.70 3.68 -16.58
C ILE A 144 -23.89 4.47 -17.85
N LEU A 145 -23.26 5.64 -17.92
CA LEU A 145 -23.24 6.47 -19.12
C LEU A 145 -21.90 6.28 -19.83
N ILE A 146 -21.97 5.99 -21.13
CA ILE A 146 -20.79 5.78 -21.99
C ILE A 146 -20.79 6.85 -23.09
N GLU A 147 -19.74 7.64 -23.13
CA GLU A 147 -19.47 8.54 -24.23
C GLU A 147 -18.71 7.79 -25.32
N GLY A 148 -19.43 7.40 -26.38
CA GLY A 148 -18.89 6.57 -27.47
C GLY A 148 -18.43 7.33 -28.70
N ALA A 149 -18.26 8.66 -28.63
CA ALA A 149 -17.85 9.47 -29.78
C ALA A 149 -16.52 9.03 -30.38
N GLU A 150 -15.57 8.62 -29.50
CA GLU A 150 -14.22 8.18 -29.91
C GLU A 150 -14.15 6.71 -30.33
N LEU A 151 -15.20 5.91 -30.11
CA LEU A 151 -15.21 4.49 -30.41
C LEU A 151 -15.32 4.19 -31.92
N GLY A 152 -15.86 5.11 -32.70
CA GLY A 152 -16.09 4.85 -34.12
C GLY A 152 -16.89 3.56 -34.35
N GLN A 153 -16.36 2.67 -35.19
CA GLN A 153 -16.97 1.36 -35.46
C GLN A 153 -16.80 0.36 -34.30
N GLU A 154 -15.86 0.58 -33.37
CA GLU A 154 -15.60 -0.30 -32.21
C GLU A 154 -16.74 -0.26 -31.17
N ILE A 155 -17.64 0.74 -31.26
CA ILE A 155 -18.81 0.80 -30.38
C ILE A 155 -19.67 -0.45 -30.52
N GLY A 156 -19.76 -1.03 -31.73
CA GLY A 156 -20.51 -2.27 -31.97
C GLY A 156 -19.95 -3.44 -31.13
N LEU A 157 -18.63 -3.56 -31.02
CA LEU A 157 -17.98 -4.60 -30.21
C LEU A 157 -18.29 -4.43 -28.71
N LEU A 158 -18.28 -3.19 -28.22
CA LEU A 158 -18.64 -2.90 -26.83
C LEU A 158 -20.12 -3.27 -26.56
N LEU A 159 -21.04 -2.84 -27.41
CA LEU A 159 -22.46 -3.12 -27.26
C LEU A 159 -22.75 -4.64 -27.31
N GLU A 160 -22.08 -5.38 -28.20
CA GLU A 160 -22.19 -6.83 -28.27
C GLU A 160 -21.63 -7.52 -27.01
N SER A 161 -20.49 -7.07 -26.49
CA SER A 161 -19.92 -7.61 -25.27
C SER A 161 -20.84 -7.39 -24.07
N VAL A 162 -21.39 -6.21 -23.93
CA VAL A 162 -22.35 -5.86 -22.88
C VAL A 162 -23.62 -6.72 -22.97
N ALA A 163 -24.19 -6.88 -24.19
CA ALA A 163 -25.39 -7.70 -24.41
C ALA A 163 -25.17 -9.17 -24.01
N LYS A 164 -23.97 -9.73 -24.30
CA LYS A 164 -23.60 -11.09 -23.91
C LYS A 164 -23.38 -11.28 -22.41
N SER A 165 -23.03 -10.22 -21.70
CA SER A 165 -22.59 -10.30 -20.30
C SER A 165 -23.74 -10.37 -19.30
N ASN A 166 -24.99 -10.25 -19.73
CA ASN A 166 -26.18 -10.28 -18.87
C ASN A 166 -26.02 -9.39 -17.61
N VAL A 167 -25.55 -8.17 -17.81
CA VAL A 167 -25.28 -7.22 -16.73
C VAL A 167 -26.59 -6.69 -16.15
N ASP A 168 -26.74 -6.76 -14.84
CA ASP A 168 -27.88 -6.19 -14.11
C ASP A 168 -27.65 -4.67 -13.85
N THR A 169 -27.47 -3.94 -14.96
CA THR A 169 -27.14 -2.52 -14.94
C THR A 169 -27.68 -1.88 -16.21
N GLN A 170 -28.39 -0.77 -16.08
CA GLN A 170 -28.80 0.00 -17.24
C GLN A 170 -27.59 0.73 -17.83
N ILE A 171 -27.37 0.55 -19.14
CA ILE A 171 -26.26 1.22 -19.82
C ILE A 171 -26.85 2.14 -20.89
N ILE A 172 -26.41 3.38 -20.91
CA ILE A 172 -26.76 4.38 -21.91
C ILE A 172 -25.45 4.76 -22.61
N ALA A 173 -25.38 4.41 -23.92
CA ALA A 173 -24.23 4.77 -24.74
C ALA A 173 -24.64 5.85 -25.72
N CYS A 174 -23.90 6.95 -25.76
CA CYS A 174 -24.08 8.06 -26.67
C CYS A 174 -22.99 7.99 -27.75
N THR A 175 -23.37 8.07 -29.03
CA THR A 175 -22.43 8.12 -30.15
C THR A 175 -22.93 9.05 -31.23
N CYS A 176 -21.99 9.68 -31.94
CA CYS A 176 -22.26 10.45 -33.14
C CYS A 176 -22.11 9.60 -34.43
N HIS A 177 -21.76 8.32 -34.30
CA HIS A 177 -21.60 7.41 -35.42
C HIS A 177 -22.89 6.61 -35.71
N GLU A 178 -23.21 6.43 -36.98
CA GLU A 178 -24.29 5.58 -37.38
C GLU A 178 -23.89 4.11 -37.18
N LEU A 179 -24.73 3.36 -36.47
CA LEU A 179 -24.47 1.93 -36.22
C LEU A 179 -24.93 1.11 -37.42
N ALA A 180 -24.04 0.26 -37.93
CA ALA A 180 -24.39 -0.66 -39.02
C ALA A 180 -25.46 -1.67 -38.60
N SER A 181 -25.51 -2.05 -37.35
CA SER A 181 -26.53 -2.91 -36.74
C SER A 181 -26.63 -2.63 -35.25
N ILE A 182 -27.77 -2.92 -34.66
CA ILE A 182 -28.00 -2.80 -33.21
C ILE A 182 -28.10 -4.24 -32.70
N SER A 183 -27.25 -4.56 -31.71
CA SER A 183 -27.27 -5.88 -31.08
C SER A 183 -28.56 -6.10 -30.29
N ASP A 184 -28.99 -7.36 -30.16
CA ASP A 184 -30.14 -7.72 -29.33
C ASP A 184 -30.01 -7.17 -27.91
N GLY A 185 -31.12 -6.70 -27.36
CA GLY A 185 -31.16 -6.11 -26.02
C GLY A 185 -30.88 -4.59 -25.96
N TRP A 186 -30.54 -3.96 -27.07
CA TRP A 186 -30.36 -2.53 -27.19
C TRP A 186 -31.54 -1.85 -27.90
N THR A 187 -31.85 -0.61 -27.46
CA THR A 187 -32.82 0.27 -28.12
C THR A 187 -32.11 1.53 -28.58
N ALA A 188 -32.13 1.81 -29.88
CA ALA A 188 -31.59 3.05 -30.41
C ALA A 188 -32.62 4.18 -30.33
N VAL A 189 -32.12 5.34 -29.87
CA VAL A 189 -32.89 6.59 -29.86
C VAL A 189 -32.11 7.62 -30.66
N HIS A 190 -32.73 8.09 -31.77
CA HIS A 190 -32.15 9.17 -32.55
C HIS A 190 -32.52 10.52 -31.92
N VAL A 191 -31.51 11.26 -31.48
CA VAL A 191 -31.70 12.63 -31.01
C VAL A 191 -31.59 13.56 -32.22
N VAL A 192 -32.71 14.11 -32.63
CA VAL A 192 -32.77 15.10 -33.73
C VAL A 192 -32.75 16.48 -33.07
N GLU A 193 -31.83 17.35 -33.48
CA GLU A 193 -31.85 18.75 -33.08
C GLU A 193 -33.20 19.34 -33.54
N ALA A 194 -33.99 19.85 -32.60
CA ALA A 194 -35.22 20.57 -32.97
C ALA A 194 -34.78 21.80 -33.75
N ALA A 195 -35.15 21.85 -35.03
CA ALA A 195 -34.95 23.03 -35.87
C ALA A 195 -35.61 24.24 -35.16
N GLN A 196 -34.81 25.22 -34.79
CA GLN A 196 -35.27 26.51 -34.25
C GLN A 196 -35.88 27.34 -35.35
#